data_48b8611eecba507bcc90a7660ad0076d
#
_entry.id   48b8611eecba507bcc90a7660ad0076d
#
_cell.length_a   1.000
_cell.length_b   1.000
_cell.length_c   1.000
_cell.angle_alpha   90.00
_cell.angle_beta   90.00
_cell.angle_gamma   90.00
#
_symmetry.space_group_name_H-M   'P 1'
#
loop_
_entity.id
_entity.type
_entity.pdbx_description
1 polymer ?
#
loop_
_entity_poly.entity_id
_entity_poly.type
_entity_poly.pdbx_seq_one_letter_code
_entity_poly.pdbx_strand_id
1 'polypeptide(L)'
;MAIAFRSSTEAGTGAAAASLAVNVPAGVQDDDLLLLYGVTADGDDGGFNTLTGWNQIVNNVLTGGAAPSPPGITVWWRIASSEPASYTITPSFGSTGICGKMLAFTGVDTTTPIDVTTVTATGDSTNADPGSIDYLDAGATIVVSAVWDSAGGDFTSVPSGYTDPDTLGDIVANGGGNGGSLACAYDLTPAADPENPPAFTSGTEQWVCTTVALRPAVAYTTEQDSFRFYDDGTESGSTALEAQNVDLGIGKETTFHLRVGGQMTGDAPAISAELQYKETSDAASEWRKVP
;
A
#
# COMPACT_ATOMS: atom_id res chain seq x y z
N MET A 1 6.40 -10.52 -3.41
CA MET A 1 7.29 -9.48 -4.03
C MET A 1 7.74 -8.57 -2.89
N ALA A 2 8.94 -7.99 -2.88
CA ALA A 2 9.30 -7.06 -1.80
C ALA A 2 8.58 -5.73 -2.00
N ILE A 3 8.11 -5.12 -0.90
CA ILE A 3 7.56 -3.77 -0.93
C ILE A 3 8.71 -2.77 -1.14
N ALA A 4 8.46 -1.73 -1.92
CA ALA A 4 9.39 -0.62 -2.10
C ALA A 4 8.64 0.72 -2.06
N PHE A 5 9.27 1.72 -1.44
CA PHE A 5 8.78 3.09 -1.49
C PHE A 5 8.98 3.67 -2.89
N ARG A 6 7.96 4.33 -3.43
CA ARG A 6 8.03 4.97 -4.74
C ARG A 6 8.31 6.46 -4.64
N SER A 7 7.44 7.18 -3.98
CA SER A 7 7.52 8.64 -3.83
C SER A 7 6.47 9.14 -2.83
N SER A 8 6.58 10.40 -2.46
CA SER A 8 5.62 11.11 -1.62
C SER A 8 5.27 12.47 -2.19
N THR A 9 4.18 13.03 -1.71
CA THR A 9 3.84 14.44 -1.86
C THR A 9 3.16 14.95 -0.61
N GLU A 10 3.21 16.25 -0.44
CA GLU A 10 2.62 16.93 0.69
C GLU A 10 1.96 18.24 0.29
N ALA A 11 1.01 18.70 1.10
CA ALA A 11 0.37 19.99 0.94
C ALA A 11 -0.13 20.48 2.32
N GLY A 12 -0.18 21.79 2.49
CA GLY A 12 -0.69 22.42 3.69
C GLY A 12 -1.33 23.77 3.39
N THR A 13 -2.28 24.17 4.24
CA THR A 13 -2.89 25.49 4.17
C THR A 13 -2.24 26.41 5.19
N GLY A 14 -1.66 27.52 4.77
CA GLY A 14 -1.09 28.52 5.69
C GLY A 14 -2.16 29.30 6.50
N ALA A 15 -3.44 29.00 6.30
CA ALA A 15 -4.58 29.61 6.97
C ALA A 15 -5.79 28.66 6.90
N ALA A 16 -6.85 28.98 7.64
CA ALA A 16 -8.10 28.20 7.58
C ALA A 16 -8.64 28.12 6.15
N ALA A 17 -8.96 26.90 5.71
CA ALA A 17 -9.47 26.59 4.38
C ALA A 17 -10.62 25.59 4.47
N ALA A 18 -11.52 25.62 3.48
CA ALA A 18 -12.63 24.69 3.40
C ALA A 18 -12.22 23.35 2.79
N SER A 19 -11.07 23.26 2.14
CA SER A 19 -10.54 22.03 1.53
C SER A 19 -9.07 22.18 1.18
N LEU A 20 -8.40 21.05 0.95
CA LEU A 20 -7.02 20.98 0.50
C LEU A 20 -6.89 19.95 -0.63
N ALA A 21 -6.25 20.34 -1.73
CA ALA A 21 -5.86 19.41 -2.78
C ALA A 21 -4.46 18.85 -2.47
N VAL A 22 -4.36 17.53 -2.37
CA VAL A 22 -3.10 16.80 -2.23
C VAL A 22 -2.78 16.14 -3.57
N ASN A 23 -1.66 16.47 -4.16
CA ASN A 23 -1.24 15.89 -5.44
C ASN A 23 -0.92 14.40 -5.30
N VAL A 24 -1.19 13.63 -6.34
CA VAL A 24 -0.71 12.25 -6.40
C VAL A 24 0.82 12.26 -6.58
N PRO A 25 1.56 11.43 -5.82
CA PRO A 25 3.01 11.37 -5.91
C PRO A 25 3.50 11.07 -7.34
N ALA A 26 4.65 11.62 -7.70
CA ALA A 26 5.21 11.43 -9.04
C ALA A 26 5.58 9.97 -9.31
N GLY A 27 5.30 9.48 -10.52
CA GLY A 27 5.67 8.13 -10.94
C GLY A 27 4.78 7.02 -10.40
N VAL A 28 3.65 7.33 -9.75
CA VAL A 28 2.63 6.35 -9.36
C VAL A 28 2.15 5.58 -10.59
N GLN A 29 2.00 4.27 -10.44
CA GLN A 29 1.52 3.35 -11.45
C GLN A 29 0.30 2.60 -10.93
N ASP A 30 -0.46 1.99 -11.84
CA ASP A 30 -1.54 1.08 -11.44
C ASP A 30 -0.96 -0.03 -10.54
N ASP A 31 -1.75 -0.48 -9.59
CA ASP A 31 -1.39 -1.45 -8.54
C ASP A 31 -0.42 -0.95 -7.45
N ASP A 32 0.01 0.31 -7.46
CA ASP A 32 0.66 0.89 -6.29
C ASP A 32 -0.34 1.12 -5.15
N LEU A 33 0.10 0.96 -3.91
CA LEU A 33 -0.67 1.40 -2.76
C LEU A 33 -0.42 2.89 -2.51
N LEU A 34 -1.49 3.65 -2.38
CA LEU A 34 -1.48 5.03 -1.89
C LEU A 34 -1.95 5.06 -0.44
N LEU A 35 -1.14 5.64 0.46
CA LEU A 35 -1.54 6.02 1.81
C LEU A 35 -1.67 7.54 1.89
N LEU A 36 -2.85 8.05 2.28
CA LEU A 36 -3.11 9.47 2.46
C LEU A 36 -3.36 9.77 3.93
N TYR A 37 -2.58 10.65 4.48
CA TYR A 37 -2.71 11.21 5.82
C TYR A 37 -3.31 12.60 5.70
N GLY A 38 -4.36 12.88 6.44
CA GLY A 38 -4.99 14.19 6.55
C GLY A 38 -5.04 14.63 8.00
N VAL A 39 -4.67 15.89 8.24
CA VAL A 39 -4.70 16.51 9.58
C VAL A 39 -5.55 17.76 9.54
N THR A 40 -6.44 17.89 10.52
CA THR A 40 -7.18 19.13 10.82
C THR A 40 -6.60 19.79 12.05
N ALA A 41 -6.43 21.10 12.05
CA ALA A 41 -5.93 21.86 13.20
C ALA A 41 -6.95 21.91 14.38
N ASP A 42 -8.24 21.75 14.10
CA ASP A 42 -9.34 21.72 15.06
C ASP A 42 -10.05 20.37 14.97
N GLY A 43 -9.39 19.30 15.40
CA GLY A 43 -9.90 17.93 15.25
C GLY A 43 -11.10 17.62 16.13
N ASP A 44 -11.30 18.32 17.24
CA ASP A 44 -12.44 18.14 18.15
C ASP A 44 -13.78 18.59 17.50
N ASP A 45 -13.75 19.48 16.54
CA ASP A 45 -14.92 19.82 15.72
C ASP A 45 -15.30 18.74 14.70
N GLY A 46 -14.42 17.76 14.46
CA GLY A 46 -14.60 16.63 13.54
C GLY A 46 -13.38 16.40 12.65
N GLY A 47 -13.38 15.31 11.93
CA GLY A 47 -12.32 14.97 10.96
C GLY A 47 -12.68 15.45 9.54
N PHE A 48 -12.52 14.53 8.59
CA PHE A 48 -12.80 14.80 7.18
C PHE A 48 -14.08 14.11 6.71
N ASN A 49 -14.69 14.67 5.68
CA ASN A 49 -15.74 14.00 4.93
C ASN A 49 -15.21 12.72 4.27
N THR A 50 -16.12 11.80 3.96
CA THR A 50 -15.77 10.57 3.22
C THR A 50 -15.08 10.91 1.91
N LEU A 51 -13.92 10.32 1.69
CA LEU A 51 -13.18 10.43 0.45
C LEU A 51 -13.58 9.27 -0.47
N THR A 52 -14.33 9.59 -1.52
CA THR A 52 -14.88 8.57 -2.43
C THR A 52 -13.78 7.75 -3.10
N GLY A 53 -13.91 6.42 -3.07
CA GLY A 53 -12.94 5.49 -3.66
C GLY A 53 -11.70 5.23 -2.78
N TRP A 54 -11.70 5.70 -1.54
CA TRP A 54 -10.68 5.44 -0.54
C TRP A 54 -11.24 4.63 0.63
N ASN A 55 -10.41 3.81 1.22
CA ASN A 55 -10.71 3.04 2.44
C ASN A 55 -10.11 3.78 3.63
N GLN A 56 -10.92 4.12 4.61
CA GLN A 56 -10.48 4.80 5.83
C GLN A 56 -10.07 3.77 6.88
N ILE A 57 -8.87 3.91 7.43
CA ILE A 57 -8.31 3.02 8.47
C ILE A 57 -8.10 3.71 9.82
N VAL A 58 -8.00 5.05 9.81
CA VAL A 58 -8.00 5.88 11.02
C VAL A 58 -9.01 7.00 10.79
N ASN A 59 -9.88 7.24 11.76
CA ASN A 59 -10.91 8.26 11.67
C ASN A 59 -10.76 9.27 12.81
N ASN A 60 -10.22 10.43 12.49
CA ASN A 60 -10.12 11.58 13.38
C ASN A 60 -9.68 11.25 14.82
N VAL A 61 -8.50 10.65 14.95
CA VAL A 61 -7.89 10.45 16.27
C VAL A 61 -7.19 11.74 16.68
N LEU A 62 -7.56 12.26 17.83
CA LEU A 62 -7.05 13.52 18.35
C LEU A 62 -5.69 13.33 19.05
N THR A 63 -4.87 14.38 19.09
CA THR A 63 -3.70 14.43 19.97
C THR A 63 -4.12 14.23 21.44
N GLY A 64 -3.23 13.65 22.25
CA GLY A 64 -3.50 13.44 23.68
C GLY A 64 -3.48 14.75 24.46
N GLY A 65 -4.07 14.74 25.66
CA GLY A 65 -4.04 15.87 26.59
C GLY A 65 -5.32 16.71 26.64
N ALA A 66 -5.24 17.93 27.19
CA ALA A 66 -6.37 18.81 27.45
C ALA A 66 -6.30 20.14 26.67
N ALA A 67 -5.67 20.13 25.49
CA ALA A 67 -5.65 21.32 24.66
C ALA A 67 -7.07 21.72 24.22
N PRO A 68 -7.39 23.01 24.17
CA PRO A 68 -8.56 23.45 23.45
C PRO A 68 -8.29 23.26 21.94
N SER A 69 -9.19 22.60 21.25
CA SER A 69 -9.11 22.37 19.79
C SER A 69 -7.86 21.55 19.37
N PRO A 70 -7.70 20.32 19.85
CA PRO A 70 -6.55 19.48 19.51
C PRO A 70 -6.59 19.08 18.03
N PRO A 71 -5.43 19.02 17.34
CA PRO A 71 -5.38 18.46 16.00
C PRO A 71 -5.86 17.02 15.93
N GLY A 72 -6.46 16.65 14.78
CA GLY A 72 -6.92 15.30 14.52
C GLY A 72 -6.31 14.72 13.25
N ILE A 73 -5.97 13.42 13.28
CA ILE A 73 -5.47 12.69 12.13
C ILE A 73 -6.51 11.73 11.57
N THR A 74 -6.60 11.69 10.25
CA THR A 74 -7.36 10.69 9.50
C THR A 74 -6.45 10.05 8.47
N VAL A 75 -6.55 8.72 8.30
CA VAL A 75 -5.71 7.97 7.37
C VAL A 75 -6.59 7.14 6.44
N TRP A 76 -6.28 7.21 5.15
CA TRP A 76 -6.93 6.43 4.10
C TRP A 76 -5.91 5.71 3.24
N TRP A 77 -6.38 4.65 2.59
CA TRP A 77 -5.61 3.96 1.56
C TRP A 77 -6.47 3.65 0.34
N ARG A 78 -5.81 3.47 -0.79
CA ARG A 78 -6.38 2.89 -2.01
C ARG A 78 -5.30 2.24 -2.86
N ILE A 79 -5.71 1.32 -3.71
CA ILE A 79 -4.84 0.81 -4.78
C ILE A 79 -5.01 1.75 -5.98
N ALA A 80 -3.90 2.22 -6.51
CA ALA A 80 -3.86 3.14 -7.63
C ALA A 80 -4.39 2.48 -8.91
N SER A 81 -5.22 3.21 -9.64
CA SER A 81 -5.74 2.80 -10.93
C SER A 81 -6.18 4.03 -11.72
N SER A 82 -5.40 4.41 -12.72
CA SER A 82 -5.66 5.59 -13.57
C SER A 82 -5.86 6.87 -12.74
N GLU A 83 -4.92 7.18 -11.87
CA GLU A 83 -5.03 8.23 -10.86
C GLU A 83 -5.19 9.63 -11.47
N PRO A 84 -6.05 10.50 -10.87
CA PRO A 84 -6.09 11.92 -11.20
C PRO A 84 -4.83 12.63 -10.74
N ALA A 85 -4.67 13.90 -11.11
CA ALA A 85 -3.51 14.70 -10.67
C ALA A 85 -3.50 14.96 -9.15
N SER A 86 -4.66 15.01 -8.50
CA SER A 86 -4.80 15.30 -7.06
C SER A 86 -6.12 14.78 -6.50
N TYR A 87 -6.15 14.62 -5.17
CA TYR A 87 -7.35 14.37 -4.38
C TYR A 87 -7.64 15.53 -3.44
N THR A 88 -8.90 15.91 -3.31
CA THR A 88 -9.33 16.99 -2.43
C THR A 88 -9.87 16.41 -1.13
N ILE A 89 -9.23 16.71 -0.01
CA ILE A 89 -9.72 16.41 1.34
C ILE A 89 -10.48 17.63 1.87
N THR A 90 -11.62 17.37 2.52
CA THR A 90 -12.55 18.42 2.98
C THR A 90 -12.94 18.14 4.43
N PRO A 91 -12.65 19.04 5.38
CA PRO A 91 -13.12 18.90 6.75
C PRO A 91 -14.64 18.77 6.83
N SER A 92 -15.15 18.04 7.82
CA SER A 92 -16.59 17.81 8.00
C SER A 92 -17.34 18.99 8.64
N PHE A 93 -16.63 19.98 9.16
CA PHE A 93 -17.16 21.03 10.04
C PHE A 93 -16.89 22.47 9.56
N GLY A 94 -16.41 22.68 8.36
CA GLY A 94 -16.19 24.04 7.82
C GLY A 94 -14.72 24.31 7.51
N SER A 95 -14.25 25.54 7.76
CA SER A 95 -12.89 25.94 7.43
C SER A 95 -11.97 25.82 8.65
N THR A 96 -10.86 25.12 8.48
CA THR A 96 -9.79 24.95 9.48
C THR A 96 -8.42 24.93 8.79
N GLY A 97 -7.34 24.94 9.56
CA GLY A 97 -6.02 24.58 9.05
C GLY A 97 -6.01 23.11 8.61
N ILE A 98 -5.48 22.82 7.45
CA ILE A 98 -5.42 21.47 6.89
C ILE A 98 -4.01 21.19 6.39
N CYS A 99 -3.47 20.02 6.70
CA CYS A 99 -2.35 19.47 5.95
C CYS A 99 -2.63 18.03 5.52
N GLY A 100 -1.91 17.59 4.51
CA GLY A 100 -2.02 16.24 3.97
C GLY A 100 -0.72 15.77 3.36
N LYS A 101 -0.44 14.49 3.53
CA LYS A 101 0.73 13.81 2.97
C LYS A 101 0.29 12.50 2.33
N MET A 102 0.75 12.25 1.11
CA MET A 102 0.46 11.02 0.39
C MET A 102 1.77 10.29 0.10
N LEU A 103 1.81 9.02 0.49
CA LEU A 103 2.93 8.11 0.23
C LEU A 103 2.48 7.03 -0.76
N ALA A 104 3.37 6.66 -1.66
CA ALA A 104 3.14 5.59 -2.63
C ALA A 104 4.14 4.45 -2.44
N PHE A 105 3.62 3.20 -2.43
CA PHE A 105 4.40 1.98 -2.31
C PHE A 105 4.04 1.01 -3.42
N THR A 106 5.04 0.31 -3.95
CA THR A 106 4.86 -0.80 -4.91
C THR A 106 5.15 -2.15 -4.24
N GLY A 107 4.66 -3.24 -4.83
CA GLY A 107 4.89 -4.59 -4.31
C GLY A 107 4.00 -4.97 -3.12
N VAL A 108 2.96 -4.20 -2.85
CA VAL A 108 1.95 -4.46 -1.81
C VAL A 108 0.86 -5.39 -2.37
N ASP A 109 0.24 -6.21 -1.51
CA ASP A 109 -0.94 -6.99 -1.86
C ASP A 109 -2.10 -6.06 -2.26
N THR A 110 -2.59 -6.19 -3.48
CA THR A 110 -3.63 -5.29 -4.01
C THR A 110 -5.03 -5.62 -3.52
N THR A 111 -5.23 -6.76 -2.88
CA THR A 111 -6.53 -7.21 -2.35
C THR A 111 -6.67 -6.86 -0.87
N THR A 112 -5.63 -7.12 -0.09
CA THR A 112 -5.59 -6.88 1.36
C THR A 112 -4.28 -6.17 1.75
N PRO A 113 -4.10 -4.91 1.35
CA PRO A 113 -2.80 -4.22 1.48
C PRO A 113 -2.42 -3.87 2.91
N ILE A 114 -3.39 -3.81 3.82
CA ILE A 114 -3.15 -3.56 5.25
C ILE A 114 -3.13 -4.91 5.96
N ASP A 115 -1.98 -5.23 6.54
CA ASP A 115 -1.71 -6.56 7.10
C ASP A 115 -2.51 -6.84 8.37
N VAL A 116 -2.56 -5.87 9.27
CA VAL A 116 -3.29 -5.93 10.53
C VAL A 116 -3.96 -4.60 10.85
N THR A 117 -4.79 -4.58 11.87
CA THR A 117 -5.44 -3.35 12.34
C THR A 117 -4.39 -2.29 12.69
N THR A 118 -4.55 -1.10 12.12
CA THR A 118 -3.72 0.06 12.41
C THR A 118 -3.72 0.39 13.90
N VAL A 119 -2.55 0.63 14.46
CA VAL A 119 -2.39 1.03 15.86
C VAL A 119 -2.33 2.55 15.94
N THR A 120 -2.95 3.11 16.97
CA THR A 120 -2.87 4.54 17.30
C THR A 120 -2.36 4.73 18.72
N ALA A 121 -1.53 5.73 18.94
CA ALA A 121 -1.04 6.13 20.26
C ALA A 121 -1.13 7.64 20.41
N THR A 122 -1.36 8.12 21.64
CA THR A 122 -1.48 9.55 21.94
C THR A 122 -0.72 9.88 23.21
N GLY A 123 -0.23 11.09 23.32
CA GLY A 123 0.49 11.53 24.51
C GLY A 123 0.74 13.03 24.57
N ASP A 124 1.50 13.43 25.59
CA ASP A 124 1.90 14.79 25.88
C ASP A 124 3.35 14.77 26.36
N SER A 125 4.30 14.90 25.45
CA SER A 125 5.72 14.77 25.74
C SER A 125 6.59 15.24 24.57
N THR A 126 7.92 15.30 24.77
CA THR A 126 8.89 15.61 23.70
C THR A 126 9.08 14.49 22.68
N ASN A 127 8.53 13.32 22.94
CA ASN A 127 8.71 12.14 22.10
C ASN A 127 7.33 11.62 21.69
N ALA A 128 6.97 11.78 20.44
CA ALA A 128 5.78 11.17 19.88
C ALA A 128 6.08 9.69 19.57
N ASP A 129 5.55 8.80 20.41
CA ASP A 129 5.91 7.37 20.45
C ASP A 129 4.85 6.52 19.74
N PRO A 130 5.12 6.03 18.52
CA PRO A 130 4.19 5.17 17.82
C PRO A 130 3.94 3.87 18.59
N GLY A 131 2.70 3.39 18.55
CA GLY A 131 2.37 2.13 19.20
C GLY A 131 2.99 0.92 18.51
N SER A 132 3.36 -0.09 19.32
CA SER A 132 3.85 -1.37 18.81
C SER A 132 2.79 -2.08 17.97
N ILE A 133 3.19 -2.73 16.90
CA ILE A 133 2.34 -3.47 15.97
C ILE A 133 2.83 -4.90 15.79
N ASP A 134 1.89 -5.86 15.89
CA ASP A 134 2.13 -7.28 15.68
C ASP A 134 1.64 -7.63 14.27
N TYR A 135 2.57 -7.78 13.31
CA TYR A 135 2.26 -8.02 11.90
C TYR A 135 2.35 -9.50 11.54
N LEU A 136 1.59 -9.94 10.54
CA LEU A 136 1.39 -11.36 10.22
C LEU A 136 2.31 -11.84 9.10
N ASP A 137 2.62 -11.00 8.13
CA ASP A 137 3.32 -11.41 6.93
C ASP A 137 4.81 -11.04 6.95
N ALA A 138 5.67 -12.05 6.79
CA ALA A 138 7.10 -11.83 6.64
C ALA A 138 7.39 -10.95 5.41
N GLY A 139 8.13 -9.87 5.60
CA GLY A 139 8.38 -8.88 4.56
C GLY A 139 7.36 -7.74 4.55
N ALA A 140 6.53 -7.62 5.60
CA ALA A 140 5.72 -6.44 5.84
C ALA A 140 6.59 -5.18 5.90
N THR A 141 6.00 -4.05 5.52
CA THR A 141 6.61 -2.72 5.67
C THR A 141 5.85 -1.97 6.75
N ILE A 142 6.54 -1.36 7.68
CA ILE A 142 5.92 -0.55 8.72
C ILE A 142 5.99 0.92 8.34
N VAL A 143 4.83 1.58 8.33
CA VAL A 143 4.70 3.02 8.10
C VAL A 143 4.18 3.66 9.37
N VAL A 144 4.89 4.65 9.87
CA VAL A 144 4.51 5.41 11.05
C VAL A 144 4.25 6.86 10.70
N SER A 145 3.33 7.49 11.41
CA SER A 145 3.11 8.93 11.34
C SER A 145 2.99 9.52 12.73
N ALA A 146 3.31 10.79 12.84
CA ALA A 146 3.09 11.57 14.04
C ALA A 146 2.46 12.91 13.67
N VAL A 147 1.44 13.32 14.43
CA VAL A 147 0.87 14.66 14.41
C VAL A 147 1.15 15.32 15.74
N TRP A 148 1.51 16.56 15.68
CA TRP A 148 1.94 17.39 16.79
C TRP A 148 1.05 18.62 16.93
N ASP A 149 0.60 18.93 18.13
CA ASP A 149 -0.21 20.11 18.41
C ASP A 149 0.67 21.35 18.51
N SER A 150 1.17 21.82 17.39
CA SER A 150 1.95 23.05 17.31
C SER A 150 1.84 23.74 15.96
N ALA A 151 1.65 25.05 15.98
CA ALA A 151 1.63 25.90 14.80
C ALA A 151 3.04 26.18 14.19
N GLY A 152 4.04 25.47 14.59
CA GLY A 152 5.44 25.66 14.17
C GLY A 152 6.38 24.69 14.89
N GLY A 153 5.85 23.54 15.32
CA GLY A 153 6.62 22.47 15.92
C GLY A 153 7.41 21.74 14.86
N ASP A 154 8.70 21.78 14.98
CA ASP A 154 9.59 21.10 14.06
C ASP A 154 9.85 19.70 14.61
N PHE A 155 9.44 18.66 13.88
CA PHE A 155 10.02 17.36 14.09
C PHE A 155 11.52 17.46 13.82
N THR A 156 12.34 17.06 14.77
CA THR A 156 13.80 17.14 14.65
C THR A 156 14.40 15.84 14.16
N SER A 157 13.69 14.72 14.32
CA SER A 157 14.09 13.43 13.76
C SER A 157 12.89 12.48 13.62
N VAL A 158 12.94 11.64 12.59
CA VAL A 158 12.11 10.44 12.47
C VAL A 158 12.62 9.32 13.40
N PRO A 159 11.83 8.27 13.66
CA PRO A 159 12.27 7.10 14.41
C PRO A 159 13.59 6.52 13.90
N SER A 160 14.48 6.17 14.82
CA SER A 160 15.77 5.56 14.46
C SER A 160 15.55 4.23 13.73
N GLY A 161 16.21 4.03 12.61
CA GLY A 161 16.03 2.86 11.73
C GLY A 161 14.97 3.05 10.64
N TYR A 162 14.13 4.07 10.76
CA TYR A 162 13.12 4.42 9.76
C TYR A 162 13.67 5.42 8.75
N THR A 163 13.14 5.34 7.55
CA THR A 163 13.47 6.26 6.46
C THR A 163 12.44 7.38 6.39
N ASP A 164 12.92 8.61 6.33
CA ASP A 164 12.11 9.77 6.00
C ASP A 164 11.80 9.77 4.49
N PRO A 165 10.52 9.84 4.08
CA PRO A 165 10.14 9.84 2.66
C PRO A 165 10.54 11.11 1.89
N ASP A 166 10.79 12.19 2.60
CA ASP A 166 11.21 13.50 2.10
C ASP A 166 12.03 14.18 3.21
N THR A 167 12.84 15.14 2.94
CA THR A 167 13.54 15.87 4.02
C THR A 167 12.51 16.39 5.00
N LEU A 168 12.66 16.06 6.31
CA LEU A 168 11.82 16.51 7.41
C LEU A 168 11.26 17.91 7.16
N GLY A 169 10.11 17.98 6.55
CA GLY A 169 9.37 19.17 6.22
C GLY A 169 8.07 19.13 6.98
N ASP A 170 7.94 19.99 7.98
CA ASP A 170 6.69 20.09 8.72
C ASP A 170 5.63 20.71 7.85
N ILE A 171 4.64 19.91 7.47
CA ILE A 171 3.45 20.48 6.88
C ILE A 171 2.62 21.01 8.03
N VAL A 172 2.52 22.32 8.12
CA VAL A 172 1.78 22.97 9.19
C VAL A 172 0.34 23.19 8.75
N ALA A 173 -0.61 22.53 9.45
CA ALA A 173 -2.01 22.93 9.41
C ALA A 173 -2.14 24.18 10.28
N ASN A 174 -2.12 25.38 9.73
CA ASN A 174 -2.21 26.61 10.50
C ASN A 174 -3.63 27.21 10.41
N GLY A 175 -4.38 27.13 11.49
CA GLY A 175 -5.71 27.67 11.62
C GLY A 175 -5.81 28.65 12.81
N GLY A 176 -5.20 29.83 12.68
CA GLY A 176 -5.52 30.95 13.59
C GLY A 176 -5.05 30.80 15.05
N GLY A 177 -3.98 30.08 15.31
CA GLY A 177 -3.40 29.91 16.66
C GLY A 177 -3.32 28.46 17.10
N ASN A 178 -4.11 27.58 16.50
CA ASN A 178 -4.00 26.15 16.65
C ASN A 178 -3.37 25.60 15.37
N GLY A 179 -2.43 24.71 15.45
CA GLY A 179 -1.75 24.14 14.30
C GLY A 179 -1.48 22.66 14.52
N GLY A 180 -1.32 21.91 13.44
CA GLY A 180 -0.87 20.54 13.52
C GLY A 180 0.27 20.33 12.53
N SER A 181 1.39 19.80 12.98
CA SER A 181 2.48 19.35 12.13
C SER A 181 2.33 17.84 11.87
N LEU A 182 2.68 17.37 10.68
CA LEU A 182 2.60 15.97 10.29
C LEU A 182 3.96 15.49 9.79
N ALA A 183 4.47 14.44 10.39
CA ALA A 183 5.62 13.69 9.88
C ALA A 183 5.23 12.25 9.59
N CYS A 184 5.89 11.63 8.60
CA CYS A 184 5.76 10.22 8.30
C CYS A 184 7.16 9.60 8.15
N ALA A 185 7.27 8.31 8.45
CA ALA A 185 8.46 7.54 8.19
C ALA A 185 8.11 6.08 7.91
N TYR A 186 9.01 5.33 7.30
CA TYR A 186 8.77 3.92 6.99
C TYR A 186 10.02 3.07 7.21
N ASP A 187 9.79 1.79 7.55
CA ASP A 187 10.80 0.74 7.53
C ASP A 187 10.35 -0.38 6.58
N LEU A 188 11.14 -0.62 5.53
CA LEU A 188 10.89 -1.66 4.52
C LEU A 188 11.23 -3.07 5.01
N THR A 189 11.99 -3.18 6.10
CA THR A 189 12.55 -4.44 6.59
C THR A 189 12.56 -4.47 8.12
N PRO A 190 11.40 -4.39 8.77
CA PRO A 190 11.33 -4.41 10.23
C PRO A 190 12.05 -5.64 10.78
N ALA A 191 12.84 -5.45 11.82
CA ALA A 191 13.74 -6.47 12.34
C ALA A 191 13.09 -7.36 13.42
N ALA A 192 11.98 -6.95 13.96
CA ALA A 192 11.27 -7.61 15.06
C ALA A 192 9.77 -7.76 14.77
N ASP A 193 9.17 -8.77 15.37
CA ASP A 193 7.74 -9.00 15.41
C ASP A 193 7.36 -9.42 16.85
N PRO A 194 6.59 -8.61 17.60
CA PRO A 194 6.03 -7.31 17.20
C PRO A 194 7.10 -6.23 16.97
N GLU A 195 6.85 -5.35 15.97
CA GLU A 195 7.65 -4.17 15.77
C GLU A 195 7.22 -3.08 16.76
N ASN A 196 8.20 -2.48 17.43
CA ASN A 196 8.01 -1.35 18.33
C ASN A 196 8.80 -0.15 17.80
N PRO A 197 8.23 0.67 16.94
CA PRO A 197 8.94 1.79 16.34
C PRO A 197 9.46 2.73 17.42
N PRO A 198 10.72 3.20 17.36
CA PRO A 198 11.17 4.27 18.23
C PRO A 198 10.37 5.56 18.05
N ALA A 199 10.46 6.47 19.02
CA ALA A 199 9.72 7.73 18.96
C ALA A 199 10.28 8.72 17.93
N PHE A 200 9.39 9.55 17.36
CA PHE A 200 9.77 10.82 16.74
C PHE A 200 10.24 11.78 17.83
N THR A 201 11.17 12.63 17.48
CA THR A 201 11.64 13.67 18.40
C THR A 201 11.15 15.05 17.96
N SER A 202 10.62 15.83 18.89
CA SER A 202 10.12 17.19 18.66
C SER A 202 10.15 18.04 19.96
N GLY A 203 9.48 19.17 20.00
CA GLY A 203 9.23 19.96 21.21
C GLY A 203 8.29 19.27 22.19
N THR A 204 7.98 19.85 23.35
CA THR A 204 7.02 19.29 24.33
C THR A 204 5.62 19.78 23.99
N GLU A 205 4.79 18.90 23.44
CA GLU A 205 3.42 19.18 23.06
C GLU A 205 2.58 17.88 23.07
N GLN A 206 1.31 18.02 22.78
CA GLN A 206 0.41 16.89 22.61
C GLN A 206 0.58 16.29 21.22
N TRP A 207 0.48 14.96 21.15
CA TRP A 207 0.70 14.25 19.90
C TRP A 207 -0.23 13.05 19.72
N VAL A 208 -0.41 12.65 18.46
CA VAL A 208 -0.99 11.39 18.06
C VAL A 208 -0.09 10.72 17.01
N CYS A 209 0.13 9.43 17.16
CA CYS A 209 0.86 8.60 16.20
C CYS A 209 -0.06 7.53 15.61
N THR A 210 0.28 7.09 14.40
CA THR A 210 -0.28 5.89 13.80
C THR A 210 0.83 4.94 13.37
N THR A 211 0.58 3.63 13.50
CA THR A 211 1.46 2.57 12.99
C THR A 211 0.64 1.68 12.08
N VAL A 212 1.06 1.57 10.83
CA VAL A 212 0.41 0.79 9.75
C VAL A 212 1.38 -0.27 9.27
N ALA A 213 0.95 -1.53 9.23
CA ALA A 213 1.70 -2.60 8.58
C ALA A 213 1.14 -2.86 7.19
N LEU A 214 1.99 -2.80 6.18
CA LEU A 214 1.67 -3.08 4.78
C LEU A 214 2.00 -4.53 4.46
N ARG A 215 1.04 -5.22 3.85
CA ARG A 215 1.19 -6.61 3.42
C ARG A 215 1.93 -6.69 2.08
N PRO A 216 3.01 -7.48 1.97
CA PRO A 216 3.68 -7.70 0.69
C PRO A 216 2.79 -8.53 -0.27
N ALA A 217 2.87 -8.21 -1.56
CA ALA A 217 2.27 -9.07 -2.57
C ALA A 217 2.92 -10.46 -2.53
N VAL A 218 2.09 -11.49 -2.45
CA VAL A 218 2.57 -12.86 -2.49
C VAL A 218 3.16 -13.13 -3.87
N ALA A 219 4.42 -13.55 -3.90
CA ALA A 219 5.01 -14.05 -5.13
C ALA A 219 4.43 -15.45 -5.39
N TYR A 220 3.72 -15.60 -6.49
CA TYR A 220 3.33 -16.92 -6.96
C TYR A 220 4.22 -17.35 -8.12
N THR A 221 4.56 -18.62 -8.14
CA THR A 221 5.24 -19.23 -9.28
C THR A 221 4.29 -20.21 -9.95
N THR A 222 4.30 -20.20 -11.28
CA THR A 222 3.60 -21.19 -12.08
C THR A 222 4.65 -22.01 -12.80
N GLU A 223 4.65 -23.30 -12.59
CA GLU A 223 5.53 -24.23 -13.29
C GLU A 223 4.69 -25.25 -14.04
N GLN A 224 5.06 -25.52 -15.28
CA GLN A 224 4.52 -26.66 -15.98
C GLN A 224 5.26 -27.90 -15.51
N ASP A 225 4.60 -28.73 -14.70
CA ASP A 225 5.20 -29.95 -14.18
C ASP A 225 5.27 -31.05 -15.24
N SER A 226 4.28 -31.09 -16.10
CA SER A 226 4.14 -32.22 -17.00
C SER A 226 3.23 -31.91 -18.19
N PHE A 227 3.40 -32.69 -19.24
CA PHE A 227 2.43 -32.78 -20.34
C PHE A 227 2.26 -34.25 -20.75
N ARG A 228 1.14 -34.58 -21.39
CA ARG A 228 0.88 -35.90 -21.93
C ARG A 228 -0.12 -35.83 -23.05
N PHE A 229 0.14 -36.59 -24.11
CA PHE A 229 -0.75 -36.73 -25.22
C PHE A 229 -1.69 -37.93 -25.03
N TYR A 230 -2.94 -37.75 -25.44
CA TYR A 230 -3.99 -38.75 -25.37
C TYR A 230 -4.67 -38.88 -26.74
N ASP A 231 -5.27 -40.04 -26.98
CA ASP A 231 -6.15 -40.22 -28.13
C ASP A 231 -7.40 -39.32 -28.09
N ASP A 232 -8.17 -39.27 -29.17
CA ASP A 232 -9.38 -38.45 -29.32
C ASP A 232 -10.59 -39.01 -28.55
N GLY A 233 -10.37 -39.60 -27.39
CA GLY A 233 -11.41 -40.10 -26.52
C GLY A 233 -12.05 -39.01 -25.67
N THR A 234 -13.09 -39.36 -24.90
CA THR A 234 -13.65 -38.48 -23.89
C THR A 234 -12.62 -38.21 -22.80
N GLU A 235 -12.72 -37.06 -22.13
CA GLU A 235 -11.72 -36.62 -21.11
C GLU A 235 -11.41 -37.69 -20.03
N SER A 236 -12.41 -38.48 -19.66
CA SER A 236 -12.26 -39.59 -18.67
C SER A 236 -11.90 -40.94 -19.27
N GLY A 237 -12.05 -41.11 -20.59
CA GLY A 237 -11.87 -42.37 -21.28
C GLY A 237 -10.73 -42.40 -22.33
N SER A 238 -9.99 -41.30 -22.49
CA SER A 238 -8.88 -41.24 -23.44
C SER A 238 -7.68 -42.03 -22.95
N THR A 239 -7.03 -42.71 -23.90
CA THR A 239 -5.83 -43.51 -23.67
C THR A 239 -4.60 -42.66 -23.95
N ALA A 240 -3.61 -42.76 -23.09
CA ALA A 240 -2.33 -42.07 -23.33
C ALA A 240 -1.60 -42.64 -24.55
N LEU A 241 -1.22 -41.78 -25.47
CA LEU A 241 -0.49 -42.13 -26.66
C LEU A 241 1.02 -42.28 -26.39
N GLU A 242 1.53 -41.52 -25.47
CA GLU A 242 2.93 -41.56 -25.06
C GLU A 242 3.06 -41.42 -23.50
N ALA A 243 4.25 -41.68 -23.01
CA ALA A 243 4.57 -41.42 -21.60
C ALA A 243 4.49 -39.91 -21.30
N GLN A 244 4.40 -39.59 -20.01
CA GLN A 244 4.44 -38.19 -19.53
C GLN A 244 5.77 -37.54 -19.94
N ASN A 245 5.69 -36.30 -20.43
CA ASN A 245 6.83 -35.49 -20.88
C ASN A 245 7.60 -36.11 -22.07
N VAL A 246 6.93 -36.87 -22.90
CA VAL A 246 7.49 -37.45 -24.15
C VAL A 246 6.79 -36.81 -25.35
N ASP A 247 7.57 -36.37 -26.32
CA ASP A 247 7.05 -35.83 -27.57
C ASP A 247 6.33 -36.89 -28.40
N LEU A 248 5.20 -36.48 -28.96
CA LEU A 248 4.39 -37.35 -29.80
C LEU A 248 4.73 -37.11 -31.29
N GLY A 249 5.26 -38.14 -31.97
CA GLY A 249 5.42 -38.15 -33.40
C GLY A 249 4.15 -38.63 -34.10
N ILE A 250 3.32 -37.71 -34.59
CA ILE A 250 2.07 -38.02 -35.28
C ILE A 250 2.05 -37.52 -36.73
N GLY A 251 1.31 -38.22 -37.57
CA GLY A 251 1.07 -37.79 -38.96
C GLY A 251 0.07 -36.63 -39.04
N LYS A 252 0.01 -35.96 -40.17
CA LYS A 252 -1.03 -34.95 -40.45
C LYS A 252 -2.42 -35.55 -40.27
N GLU A 253 -3.36 -34.70 -39.85
CA GLU A 253 -4.78 -35.05 -39.68
C GLU A 253 -5.09 -36.03 -38.53
N THR A 254 -4.16 -36.21 -37.59
CA THR A 254 -4.42 -36.98 -36.38
C THR A 254 -4.92 -36.06 -35.28
N THR A 255 -6.14 -36.32 -34.78
CA THR A 255 -6.69 -35.60 -33.61
C THR A 255 -6.13 -36.21 -32.32
N PHE A 256 -5.75 -35.36 -31.38
CA PHE A 256 -5.26 -35.80 -30.07
C PHE A 256 -5.63 -34.74 -29.00
N HIS A 257 -5.62 -35.14 -27.75
CA HIS A 257 -5.75 -34.26 -26.62
C HIS A 257 -4.40 -34.08 -25.95
N LEU A 258 -4.00 -32.83 -25.67
CA LEU A 258 -2.85 -32.49 -24.88
C LEU A 258 -3.33 -32.07 -23.49
N ARG A 259 -2.90 -32.78 -22.45
CA ARG A 259 -3.09 -32.38 -21.05
C ARG A 259 -1.80 -31.84 -20.49
N VAL A 260 -1.88 -30.67 -19.92
CA VAL A 260 -0.76 -29.97 -19.27
C VAL A 260 -1.06 -29.93 -17.78
N GLY A 261 -0.15 -30.47 -16.97
CA GLY A 261 -0.17 -30.33 -15.53
C GLY A 261 0.73 -29.20 -15.12
N GLY A 262 0.27 -28.36 -14.20
CA GLY A 262 1.06 -27.28 -13.62
C GLY A 262 0.81 -27.18 -12.13
N GLN A 263 1.80 -26.71 -11.40
CA GLN A 263 1.70 -26.34 -10.00
C GLN A 263 1.68 -24.82 -9.88
N MET A 264 0.87 -24.35 -8.93
CA MET A 264 0.87 -22.96 -8.51
C MET A 264 1.16 -22.95 -7.01
N THR A 265 2.10 -22.13 -6.60
CA THR A 265 2.40 -21.89 -5.19
C THR A 265 2.13 -20.41 -4.88
N GLY A 266 1.48 -20.15 -3.74
CA GLY A 266 1.01 -18.83 -3.35
C GLY A 266 -0.44 -18.57 -3.78
N ASP A 267 -0.98 -17.43 -3.38
CA ASP A 267 -2.32 -16.96 -3.76
C ASP A 267 -2.27 -16.35 -5.17
N ALA A 268 -2.37 -17.21 -6.18
CA ALA A 268 -2.32 -16.75 -7.56
C ALA A 268 -3.70 -16.28 -8.04
N PRO A 269 -3.77 -15.17 -8.78
CA PRO A 269 -4.99 -14.77 -9.47
C PRO A 269 -5.34 -15.79 -10.56
N ALA A 270 -6.56 -15.72 -11.11
CA ALA A 270 -6.95 -16.53 -12.24
C ALA A 270 -5.99 -16.27 -13.41
N ILE A 271 -5.32 -17.33 -13.88
CA ILE A 271 -4.39 -17.25 -15.01
C ILE A 271 -5.08 -17.69 -16.29
N SER A 272 -4.78 -16.97 -17.37
CA SER A 272 -5.11 -17.42 -18.73
C SER A 272 -3.89 -18.09 -19.33
N ALA A 273 -4.03 -19.35 -19.73
CA ALA A 273 -3.00 -20.06 -20.47
C ALA A 273 -3.30 -20.02 -21.97
N GLU A 274 -2.30 -19.80 -22.78
CA GLU A 274 -2.38 -19.85 -24.22
C GLU A 274 -1.55 -21.02 -24.73
N LEU A 275 -2.18 -21.91 -25.48
CA LEU A 275 -1.47 -23.00 -26.17
C LEU A 275 -0.88 -22.46 -27.47
N GLN A 276 0.41 -22.62 -27.62
CA GLN A 276 1.13 -22.30 -28.87
C GLN A 276 1.80 -23.54 -29.44
N TYR A 277 1.94 -23.60 -30.73
CA TYR A 277 2.64 -24.67 -31.44
C TYR A 277 3.69 -24.10 -32.38
N LYS A 278 4.67 -24.94 -32.72
CA LYS A 278 5.71 -24.62 -33.67
C LYS A 278 5.99 -25.84 -34.49
N GLU A 279 6.11 -25.66 -35.83
CA GLU A 279 6.62 -26.70 -36.69
C GLU A 279 8.15 -26.82 -36.54
N THR A 280 8.68 -28.03 -36.63
CA THR A 280 10.14 -28.27 -36.49
C THR A 280 10.97 -27.56 -37.57
N SER A 281 10.35 -27.19 -38.68
CA SER A 281 10.95 -26.40 -39.76
C SER A 281 10.97 -24.90 -39.51
N ASP A 282 10.21 -24.41 -38.53
CA ASP A 282 10.08 -22.98 -38.25
C ASP A 282 11.31 -22.44 -37.50
N ALA A 283 11.61 -21.17 -37.74
CA ALA A 283 12.66 -20.46 -36.96
C ALA A 283 12.30 -20.41 -35.48
N ALA A 284 13.29 -20.29 -34.60
CA ALA A 284 13.10 -20.34 -33.13
C ALA A 284 12.10 -19.31 -32.57
N SER A 285 11.82 -18.25 -33.31
CA SER A 285 10.90 -17.16 -32.90
C SER A 285 9.46 -17.28 -33.43
N GLU A 286 9.14 -18.34 -34.21
CA GLU A 286 7.85 -18.47 -34.92
C GLU A 286 6.86 -19.39 -34.20
N TRP A 287 6.49 -19.02 -32.95
CA TRP A 287 5.41 -19.67 -32.23
C TRP A 287 4.04 -19.18 -32.74
N ARG A 288 3.09 -20.08 -32.93
CA ARG A 288 1.74 -19.79 -33.41
C ARG A 288 0.71 -20.22 -32.39
N LYS A 289 -0.34 -19.40 -32.25
CA LYS A 289 -1.50 -19.79 -31.44
C LYS A 289 -2.22 -20.98 -32.07
N VAL A 290 -2.68 -21.88 -31.21
CA VAL A 290 -3.64 -22.90 -31.66
C VAL A 290 -4.97 -22.18 -31.89
N PRO A 291 -5.57 -22.32 -33.10
CA PRO A 291 -6.82 -21.64 -33.44
C PRO A 291 -7.99 -22.00 -32.54
#